data_6ae13b938cf1e58ff8b9e43570dbf355
#
_entry.id   6ae13b938cf1e58ff8b9e43570dbf355
#
_cell.length_a   1.000
_cell.length_b   1.000
_cell.length_c   1.000
_cell.angle_alpha   90.00
_cell.angle_beta   90.00
_cell.angle_gamma   90.00
#
_symmetry.space_group_name_H-M   'P 1'
#
loop_
_entity.id
_entity.type
_entity.pdbx_description
1 polymer ?
#
loop_
_entity_poly.entity_id
_entity_poly.type
_entity_poly.pdbx_seq_one_letter_code
_entity_poly.pdbx_strand_id
1 'polypeptide(L)' 'MNKLETLKKRLREIDEEITETKKRLPAHSVKPPVMMDLLALEDEYDELLKQIEELKQK' A
#
# COMPACT_ATOMS: atom_id res chain seq x y z
N MET A 1 -17.78 14.10 1.53
CA MET A 1 -17.08 12.93 2.05
C MET A 1 -15.87 13.37 2.84
N ASN A 2 -15.58 12.63 3.90
CA ASN A 2 -14.46 12.94 4.77
C ASN A 2 -13.14 12.50 4.09
N LYS A 3 -12.18 13.40 4.04
CA LYS A 3 -10.89 13.10 3.44
C LYS A 3 -10.20 11.92 4.15
N LEU A 4 -10.35 11.85 5.46
CA LEU A 4 -9.78 10.76 6.25
C LEU A 4 -10.35 9.40 5.83
N GLU A 5 -11.64 9.33 5.62
CA GLU A 5 -12.27 8.09 5.17
C GLU A 5 -11.79 7.68 3.80
N THR A 6 -11.63 8.65 2.90
CA THR A 6 -11.11 8.38 1.56
C THR A 6 -9.70 7.79 1.63
N LEU A 7 -8.86 8.37 2.47
CA LEU A 7 -7.50 7.87 2.66
C LEU A 7 -7.48 6.48 3.26
N LYS A 8 -8.33 6.22 4.24
CA LYS A 8 -8.42 4.90 4.86
C LYS A 8 -8.87 3.84 3.87
N LYS A 9 -9.83 4.19 3.03
CA LYS A 9 -10.31 3.28 2.00
C LYS A 9 -9.20 2.93 1.02
N ARG A 10 -8.47 3.93 0.57
CA ARG A 10 -7.34 3.71 -0.35
C ARG A 10 -6.27 2.86 0.30
N LEU A 11 -6.00 3.11 1.58
CA LEU A 11 -5.01 2.34 2.33
C LEU A 11 -5.38 0.86 2.37
N ARG A 12 -6.66 0.56 2.60
CA ARG A 12 -7.14 -0.81 2.62
C ARG A 12 -6.96 -1.47 1.25
N GLU A 13 -7.28 -0.75 0.18
CA GLU A 13 -7.13 -1.28 -1.17
C GLU A 13 -5.67 -1.64 -1.46
N ILE A 14 -4.76 -0.76 -1.09
CA ILE A 14 -3.33 -0.99 -1.31
C ILE A 14 -2.85 -2.16 -0.46
N ASP A 15 -3.31 -2.25 0.78
CA ASP A 15 -2.95 -3.36 1.65
C ASP A 15 -3.37 -4.70 1.04
N GLU A 16 -4.57 -4.76 0.47
CA GLU A 16 -5.04 -5.96 -0.20
C GLU A 16 -4.18 -6.28 -1.42
N GLU A 17 -3.82 -5.26 -2.20
CA GLU A 17 -2.96 -5.47 -3.37
C GLU A 17 -1.58 -5.97 -2.97
N ILE A 18 -1.01 -5.43 -1.90
CA ILE A 18 0.28 -5.89 -1.39
C ILE A 18 0.19 -7.36 -0.99
N THR A 19 -0.85 -7.71 -0.26
CA THR A 19 -1.05 -9.09 0.19
C THR A 19 -1.18 -10.04 -0.98
N GLU A 20 -1.96 -9.67 -1.99
CA GLU A 20 -2.12 -10.51 -3.18
C GLU A 20 -0.83 -10.64 -3.95
N THR A 21 -0.09 -9.55 -4.09
CA THR A 21 1.19 -9.57 -4.79
C THR A 21 2.17 -10.52 -4.11
N LYS A 22 2.22 -10.46 -2.78
CA LYS A 22 3.10 -11.35 -2.01
C LYS A 22 2.70 -12.81 -2.19
N LYS A 23 1.42 -13.10 -2.27
CA LYS A 23 0.94 -14.46 -2.47
C LYS A 23 1.31 -15.01 -3.84
N ARG A 24 1.43 -14.13 -4.83
CA ARG A 24 1.77 -14.54 -6.19
C ARG A 24 3.26 -14.75 -6.39
N LEU A 25 4.09 -14.27 -5.46
CA LEU A 25 5.54 -14.42 -5.58
C LEU A 25 5.94 -15.87 -5.37
N PRO A 26 6.70 -16.46 -6.31
CA PRO A 26 7.23 -17.81 -6.12
C PRO A 26 8.21 -17.81 -4.94
N ALA A 27 8.27 -18.94 -4.25
CA ALA A 27 9.12 -19.05 -3.05
C ALA A 27 10.61 -18.84 -3.35
N HIS A 28 11.03 -19.09 -4.59
CA HIS A 28 12.46 -19.11 -4.89
C HIS A 28 12.88 -18.22 -6.05
N SER A 29 11.97 -17.48 -6.66
CA SER A 29 12.37 -16.57 -7.71
C SER A 29 11.47 -15.37 -7.75
N VAL A 30 12.05 -14.23 -7.47
CA VAL A 30 11.35 -12.96 -7.52
C VAL A 30 11.82 -12.24 -8.77
N LYS A 31 10.92 -12.06 -9.72
CA LYS A 31 11.26 -11.33 -10.93
C LYS A 31 11.31 -9.84 -10.62
N PRO A 32 12.31 -9.12 -11.17
CA PRO A 32 12.44 -7.70 -10.89
C PRO A 32 11.19 -6.86 -11.10
N PRO A 33 10.41 -7.07 -12.17
CA PRO A 33 9.18 -6.28 -12.36
C PRO A 33 8.19 -6.42 -11.21
N VAL A 34 8.07 -7.63 -10.64
CA VAL A 34 7.15 -7.85 -9.53
C VAL A 34 7.64 -7.17 -8.27
N MET A 35 8.96 -7.16 -8.05
CA MET A 35 9.53 -6.46 -6.92
C MET A 35 9.29 -4.95 -7.03
N MET A 36 9.42 -4.38 -8.21
CA MET A 36 9.18 -2.97 -8.42
C MET A 36 7.73 -2.60 -8.13
N ASP A 37 6.79 -3.44 -8.55
CA ASP A 37 5.38 -3.23 -8.25
C ASP A 37 5.13 -3.23 -6.74
N LEU A 38 5.74 -4.18 -6.04
CA LEU A 38 5.58 -4.27 -4.60
C LEU A 38 6.16 -3.05 -3.89
N LEU A 39 7.34 -2.60 -4.33
CA LEU A 39 7.96 -1.42 -3.75
C LEU A 39 7.11 -0.18 -3.97
N ALA A 40 6.53 -0.04 -5.15
CA ALA A 40 5.66 1.10 -5.45
C ALA A 40 4.42 1.09 -4.55
N LEU A 41 3.84 -0.09 -4.33
CA LEU A 41 2.68 -0.22 -3.44
C LEU A 41 3.05 0.10 -2.00
N GLU A 42 4.22 -0.35 -1.55
CA GLU A 42 4.66 -0.07 -0.19
C GLU A 42 4.94 1.42 0.01
N ASP A 43 5.53 2.07 -0.98
CA ASP A 43 5.76 3.51 -0.92
C ASP A 43 4.44 4.27 -0.81
N GLU A 44 3.45 3.89 -1.60
CA GLU A 44 2.15 4.51 -1.56
C GLU A 44 1.46 4.28 -0.22
N TYR A 45 1.61 3.10 0.32
CA TYR A 45 1.07 2.76 1.64
C TYR A 45 1.65 3.69 2.72
N ASP A 46 2.97 3.84 2.73
CA ASP A 46 3.63 4.72 3.69
C ASP A 46 3.17 6.16 3.54
N GLU A 47 3.04 6.62 2.31
CA GLU A 47 2.59 7.99 2.05
C GLU A 47 1.18 8.22 2.59
N LEU A 48 0.30 7.25 2.39
CA LEU A 48 -1.06 7.34 2.92
C LEU A 48 -1.09 7.35 4.43
N LEU A 49 -0.24 6.54 5.06
CA LEU A 49 -0.13 6.53 6.52
C LEU A 49 0.29 7.88 7.05
N LYS A 50 1.24 8.53 6.40
CA LYS A 50 1.69 9.85 6.79
C LYS A 50 0.55 10.86 6.70
N GLN A 51 -0.18 10.83 5.60
CA GLN A 51 -1.29 11.74 5.41
C GLN A 51 -2.37 11.54 6.46
N ILE A 52 -2.67 10.29 6.79
CA ILE A 52 -3.66 9.98 7.82
C ILE A 52 -3.21 10.51 9.17
N GLU A 53 -1.94 10.31 9.52
CA GLU A 53 -1.41 10.79 10.78
C GLU A 53 -1.47 12.31 10.88
N GLU A 54 -1.15 13.01 9.80
CA GLU A 54 -1.23 14.46 9.78
C GLU A 54 -2.64 14.94 10.04
N LEU A 55 -3.63 14.27 9.47
CA LEU A 55 -5.03 14.62 9.70
C LEU A 55 -5.47 14.36 11.13
N LYS A 56 -4.94 13.31 11.74
CA LYS A 56 -5.30 12.98 13.11
C LYS A 56 -4.68 13.92 14.13
N GLN A 57 -3.55 14.51 13.80
CA GLN A 57 -2.84 15.38 14.72
C GLN A 57 -3.42 16.79 14.82
N LYS A 58 -4.38 17.11 14.00
CA LYS A 58 -5.03 18.43 14.06
C LYS A 58 -6.21 18.42 15.03
#